data_e6c4f277da7fc22772d9ad1621a77f05
#
_entry.id   e6c4f277da7fc22772d9ad1621a77f05
#
_cell.length_a   1.000
_cell.length_b   1.000
_cell.length_c   1.000
_cell.angle_alpha   90.00
_cell.angle_beta   90.00
_cell.angle_gamma   90.00
#
_symmetry.space_group_name_H-M   'P 1'
#
loop_
_entity.id
_entity.type
_entity.pdbx_description
1 polymer ?
#
loop_
_entity_poly.entity_id
_entity_poly.type
_entity_poly.pdbx_seq_one_letter_code
_entity_poly.pdbx_strand_id
1 'polypeptide(L)'
;MWQIEKNGRGVAVQTVVIITVFSFLFGIIVGSFLNVCITRIPEELSIVTPGSRCPRCGTPIKPYDNVPIFAWMWLRGKCRACSAPISAMYPTIELVTGLLFVGAFLEFGITQATVKWLFFTCLIVILTVTDLRVRLLPDVVNWPGLAAGLVFSAFVPPDHGHAGFLAWRFLNVHALPAFLEGILDGILGAAFGGFLLWGLAALYKVVRGHEGMGMGDVKMIAMIGAFLGLRGTFLTLLVGSLLGSLIGIGLVVALYLGGWRSGLAKRASRRGLGTERQLRWAIARQYQLPLGTFLGIGALVIVYGEPVIGARWPIFRGIVG
;
A
#
# COMPACT_ATOMS: atom_id res chain seq x y z
N MET A 1 -17.52 -34.99 29.24
CA MET A 1 -16.65 -33.78 29.26
C MET A 1 -15.62 -33.79 28.12
N TRP A 2 -14.87 -34.84 27.91
CA TRP A 2 -13.82 -34.95 26.85
C TRP A 2 -14.34 -34.91 25.40
N GLN A 3 -15.56 -35.42 25.11
CA GLN A 3 -16.18 -35.37 23.81
C GLN A 3 -16.75 -34.01 23.40
N ILE A 4 -17.19 -33.18 24.36
CA ILE A 4 -17.67 -31.81 24.12
C ILE A 4 -16.51 -30.89 23.73
N GLU A 5 -15.34 -31.08 24.32
CA GLU A 5 -14.14 -30.32 24.04
C GLU A 5 -13.51 -30.64 22.66
N LYS A 6 -13.60 -31.89 22.22
CA LYS A 6 -13.20 -32.30 20.84
C LYS A 6 -14.13 -31.74 19.78
N ASN A 7 -15.46 -31.75 20.04
CA ASN A 7 -16.45 -31.19 19.10
C ASN A 7 -16.30 -29.66 18.99
N GLY A 8 -16.06 -28.95 20.11
CA GLY A 8 -15.84 -27.50 20.12
C GLY A 8 -14.60 -27.09 19.32
N ARG A 9 -13.50 -27.83 19.47
CA ARG A 9 -12.27 -27.59 18.68
C ARG A 9 -12.47 -27.88 17.19
N GLY A 10 -13.21 -28.90 16.85
CA GLY A 10 -13.54 -29.25 15.46
C GLY A 10 -14.36 -28.17 14.78
N VAL A 11 -15.39 -27.65 15.44
CA VAL A 11 -16.24 -26.55 14.94
C VAL A 11 -15.43 -25.26 14.78
N ALA A 12 -14.57 -24.91 15.74
CA ALA A 12 -13.73 -23.74 15.66
C ALA A 12 -12.76 -23.78 14.47
N VAL A 13 -12.11 -24.92 14.22
CA VAL A 13 -11.21 -25.11 13.08
C VAL A 13 -11.96 -25.01 11.75
N GLN A 14 -13.14 -25.63 11.65
CA GLN A 14 -13.97 -25.52 10.43
C GLN A 14 -14.39 -24.08 10.15
N THR A 15 -14.80 -23.33 11.16
CA THR A 15 -15.17 -21.93 11.02
C THR A 15 -13.99 -21.07 10.52
N VAL A 16 -12.81 -21.24 11.09
CA VAL A 16 -11.59 -20.53 10.64
C VAL A 16 -11.26 -20.86 9.18
N VAL A 17 -11.34 -22.12 8.77
CA VAL A 17 -11.09 -22.52 7.38
C VAL A 17 -12.09 -21.88 6.43
N ILE A 18 -13.39 -21.90 6.76
CA ILE A 18 -14.44 -21.29 5.93
C ILE A 18 -14.19 -19.78 5.78
N ILE A 19 -13.92 -19.08 6.88
CA ILE A 19 -13.63 -17.63 6.86
C ILE A 19 -12.39 -17.36 6.00
N THR A 20 -11.32 -18.15 6.16
CA THR A 20 -10.09 -17.97 5.39
C THR A 20 -10.32 -18.13 3.89
N VAL A 21 -11.03 -19.19 3.48
CA VAL A 21 -11.34 -19.44 2.07
C VAL A 21 -12.23 -18.34 1.49
N PHE A 22 -13.29 -17.97 2.22
CA PHE A 22 -14.19 -16.89 1.80
C PHE A 22 -13.46 -15.57 1.66
N SER A 23 -12.63 -15.20 2.65
CA SER A 23 -11.85 -13.96 2.63
C SER A 23 -10.88 -13.92 1.46
N PHE A 24 -10.21 -15.04 1.17
CA PHE A 24 -9.32 -15.15 0.03
C PHE A 24 -10.07 -14.96 -1.29
N LEU A 25 -11.17 -15.67 -1.49
CA LEU A 25 -11.99 -15.58 -2.71
C LEU A 25 -12.55 -14.17 -2.90
N PHE A 26 -13.06 -13.56 -1.83
CA PHE A 26 -13.52 -12.17 -1.86
C PHE A 26 -12.38 -11.21 -2.19
N GLY A 27 -11.21 -11.40 -1.57
CA GLY A 27 -10.02 -10.58 -1.79
C GLY A 27 -9.49 -10.66 -3.23
N ILE A 28 -9.46 -11.83 -3.87
CA ILE A 28 -9.03 -11.93 -5.28
C ILE A 28 -10.02 -11.28 -6.24
N ILE A 29 -11.33 -11.32 -5.94
CA ILE A 29 -12.37 -10.62 -6.73
C ILE A 29 -12.15 -9.11 -6.61
N VAL A 30 -11.97 -8.59 -5.39
CA VAL A 30 -11.66 -7.18 -5.17
C VAL A 30 -10.34 -6.82 -5.88
N GLY A 31 -9.30 -7.65 -5.76
CA GLY A 31 -8.01 -7.44 -6.43
C GLY A 31 -8.13 -7.30 -7.96
N SER A 32 -9.04 -8.08 -8.57
CA SER A 32 -9.33 -7.94 -10.00
C SER A 32 -9.93 -6.57 -10.33
N PHE A 33 -10.82 -6.05 -9.48
CA PHE A 33 -11.32 -4.68 -9.62
C PHE A 33 -10.23 -3.62 -9.37
N LEU A 34 -9.35 -3.84 -8.38
CA LEU A 34 -8.22 -2.93 -8.16
C LEU A 34 -7.30 -2.83 -9.39
N ASN A 35 -7.12 -3.91 -10.15
CA ASN A 35 -6.40 -3.88 -11.41
C ASN A 35 -7.02 -2.89 -12.42
N VAL A 36 -8.36 -2.79 -12.47
CA VAL A 36 -9.05 -1.81 -13.31
C VAL A 36 -8.75 -0.39 -12.81
N CYS A 37 -8.85 -0.16 -11.50
CA CYS A 37 -8.52 1.14 -10.89
C CYS A 37 -7.07 1.55 -11.20
N ILE A 38 -6.09 0.67 -10.95
CA ILE A 38 -4.66 0.90 -11.16
C ILE A 38 -4.33 1.24 -12.62
N THR A 39 -5.07 0.67 -13.57
CA THR A 39 -4.80 0.91 -15.00
C THR A 39 -5.53 2.13 -15.54
N ARG A 40 -6.74 2.42 -15.07
CA ARG A 40 -7.61 3.44 -15.65
C ARG A 40 -7.55 4.79 -14.94
N ILE A 41 -7.43 4.81 -13.61
CA ILE A 41 -7.42 6.07 -12.85
C ILE A 41 -6.27 7.00 -13.30
N PRO A 42 -5.02 6.53 -13.49
CA PRO A 42 -3.94 7.39 -13.95
C PRO A 42 -4.13 7.96 -15.37
N GLU A 43 -4.94 7.28 -16.19
CA GLU A 43 -5.27 7.67 -17.56
C GLU A 43 -6.58 8.47 -17.63
N GLU A 44 -7.16 8.81 -16.47
CA GLU A 44 -8.44 9.53 -16.33
C GLU A 44 -9.62 8.82 -17.03
N LEU A 45 -9.53 7.51 -17.19
CA LEU A 45 -10.55 6.69 -17.84
C LEU A 45 -11.62 6.22 -16.83
N SER A 46 -12.85 6.04 -17.31
CA SER A 46 -13.95 5.49 -16.49
C SER A 46 -13.60 4.06 -16.01
N ILE A 47 -13.78 3.82 -14.70
CA ILE A 47 -13.61 2.51 -14.10
C ILE A 47 -14.82 1.58 -14.31
N VAL A 48 -15.94 2.13 -14.79
CA VAL A 48 -17.20 1.40 -14.99
C VAL A 48 -17.36 0.98 -16.45
N THR A 49 -17.20 1.90 -17.37
CA THR A 49 -17.43 1.66 -18.81
C THR A 49 -16.23 2.14 -19.64
N PRO A 50 -15.90 1.43 -20.70
CA PRO A 50 -16.38 0.13 -21.16
C PRO A 50 -15.86 -1.03 -20.31
N GLY A 51 -16.46 -2.23 -20.41
CA GLY A 51 -15.97 -3.45 -19.75
C GLY A 51 -14.53 -3.80 -20.12
N SER A 52 -13.96 -4.81 -19.44
CA SER A 52 -12.59 -5.28 -19.68
C SER A 52 -12.40 -5.79 -21.10
N ARG A 53 -11.30 -5.36 -21.76
CA ARG A 53 -10.97 -5.73 -23.13
C ARG A 53 -9.47 -5.90 -23.30
N CYS A 54 -9.07 -6.69 -24.28
CA CYS A 54 -7.65 -6.86 -24.61
C CYS A 54 -7.07 -5.53 -25.12
N PRO A 55 -5.97 -5.02 -24.54
CA PRO A 55 -5.39 -3.75 -24.98
C PRO A 55 -4.79 -3.81 -26.40
N ARG A 56 -4.50 -5.02 -26.92
CA ARG A 56 -3.88 -5.19 -28.23
C ARG A 56 -4.90 -5.36 -29.37
N CYS A 57 -5.95 -6.18 -29.17
CA CYS A 57 -6.92 -6.45 -30.23
C CYS A 57 -8.30 -5.85 -29.97
N GLY A 58 -8.53 -5.20 -28.81
CA GLY A 58 -9.81 -4.57 -28.47
C GLY A 58 -10.94 -5.55 -28.16
N THR A 59 -10.73 -6.87 -28.32
CA THR A 59 -11.78 -7.88 -28.07
C THR A 59 -12.22 -7.83 -26.60
N PRO A 60 -13.54 -7.76 -26.31
CA PRO A 60 -14.07 -7.82 -24.96
C PRO A 60 -13.69 -9.13 -24.26
N ILE A 61 -13.32 -9.04 -22.99
CA ILE A 61 -12.98 -10.21 -22.16
C ILE A 61 -14.32 -10.81 -21.66
N LYS A 62 -14.52 -12.09 -21.94
CA LYS A 62 -15.72 -12.80 -21.49
C LYS A 62 -15.68 -13.02 -19.98
N PRO A 63 -16.84 -13.09 -19.26
CA PRO A 63 -16.86 -13.24 -17.81
C PRO A 63 -16.03 -14.41 -17.28
N TYR A 64 -16.05 -15.57 -17.98
CA TYR A 64 -15.27 -16.74 -17.59
C TYR A 64 -13.76 -16.60 -17.86
N ASP A 65 -13.34 -15.66 -18.71
CA ASP A 65 -11.93 -15.30 -18.93
C ASP A 65 -11.47 -14.18 -17.98
N ASN A 66 -12.37 -13.70 -17.11
CA ASN A 66 -12.10 -12.69 -16.09
C ASN A 66 -12.13 -13.25 -14.67
N VAL A 67 -12.16 -14.59 -14.51
CA VAL A 67 -12.05 -15.23 -13.20
C VAL A 67 -10.65 -14.99 -12.65
N PRO A 68 -10.51 -14.32 -11.48
CA PRO A 68 -9.20 -13.88 -10.97
C PRO A 68 -8.24 -15.07 -10.82
N ILE A 69 -6.97 -14.87 -11.16
CA ILE A 69 -5.87 -15.86 -11.11
C ILE A 69 -6.11 -17.04 -12.04
N PHE A 70 -7.25 -17.73 -11.90
CA PHE A 70 -7.56 -18.97 -12.63
C PHE A 70 -7.62 -18.77 -14.15
N ALA A 71 -8.26 -17.71 -14.62
CA ALA A 71 -8.34 -17.44 -16.06
C ALA A 71 -6.97 -17.17 -16.66
N TRP A 72 -6.09 -16.44 -15.93
CA TRP A 72 -4.72 -16.21 -16.37
C TRP A 72 -3.90 -17.48 -16.48
N MET A 73 -4.03 -18.38 -15.49
CA MET A 73 -3.37 -19.70 -15.50
C MET A 73 -3.90 -20.58 -16.64
N TRP A 74 -5.23 -20.65 -16.82
CA TRP A 74 -5.88 -21.43 -17.88
C TRP A 74 -5.47 -20.96 -19.27
N LEU A 75 -5.41 -19.66 -19.49
CA LEU A 75 -4.99 -19.02 -20.75
C LEU A 75 -3.46 -18.97 -20.90
N ARG A 76 -2.70 -19.52 -19.94
CA ARG A 76 -1.22 -19.48 -19.92
C ARG A 76 -0.67 -18.06 -20.14
N GLY A 77 -1.31 -17.08 -19.54
CA GLY A 77 -0.92 -15.67 -19.62
C GLY A 77 -1.10 -15.06 -21.03
N LYS A 78 -2.02 -15.56 -21.87
CA LYS A 78 -2.22 -15.08 -23.24
C LYS A 78 -3.69 -14.73 -23.49
N CYS A 79 -3.91 -13.74 -24.36
CA CYS A 79 -5.24 -13.40 -24.81
C CYS A 79 -5.84 -14.55 -25.65
N ARG A 80 -7.09 -14.92 -25.39
CA ARG A 80 -7.79 -15.97 -26.13
C ARG A 80 -7.92 -15.67 -27.63
N ALA A 81 -8.11 -14.41 -28.00
CA ALA A 81 -8.38 -14.01 -29.38
C ALA A 81 -7.09 -13.80 -30.21
N CYS A 82 -6.09 -13.10 -29.66
CA CYS A 82 -4.89 -12.70 -30.43
C CYS A 82 -3.57 -13.26 -29.87
N SER A 83 -3.63 -14.12 -28.83
CA SER A 83 -2.47 -14.72 -28.17
C SER A 83 -1.44 -13.72 -27.63
N ALA A 84 -1.77 -12.42 -27.55
CA ALA A 84 -0.91 -11.42 -26.94
C ALA A 84 -0.68 -11.74 -25.46
N PRO A 85 0.56 -11.51 -24.92
CA PRO A 85 0.86 -11.80 -23.53
C PRO A 85 0.07 -10.88 -22.59
N ILE A 86 -0.48 -11.46 -21.52
CA ILE A 86 -1.14 -10.74 -20.42
C ILE A 86 -0.11 -10.63 -19.28
N SER A 87 0.11 -9.41 -18.79
CA SER A 87 1.07 -9.16 -17.71
C SER A 87 0.79 -10.00 -16.47
N ALA A 88 1.84 -10.58 -15.89
CA ALA A 88 1.76 -11.29 -14.61
C ALA A 88 1.38 -10.37 -13.43
N MET A 89 1.46 -9.05 -13.60
CA MET A 89 1.02 -8.07 -12.60
C MET A 89 -0.45 -8.29 -12.21
N TYR A 90 -1.33 -8.63 -13.18
CA TYR A 90 -2.75 -8.84 -12.90
C TYR A 90 -2.99 -9.93 -11.85
N PRO A 91 -2.57 -11.20 -12.07
CA PRO A 91 -2.75 -12.24 -11.08
C PRO A 91 -1.93 -12.00 -9.79
N THR A 92 -0.81 -11.27 -9.86
CA THR A 92 -0.04 -10.91 -8.65
C THR A 92 -0.83 -9.98 -7.74
N ILE A 93 -1.46 -8.93 -8.28
CA ILE A 93 -2.29 -8.01 -7.49
C ILE A 93 -3.50 -8.75 -6.90
N GLU A 94 -4.15 -9.60 -7.68
CA GLU A 94 -5.26 -10.43 -7.21
C GLU A 94 -4.82 -11.32 -6.03
N LEU A 95 -3.70 -12.03 -6.17
CA LEU A 95 -3.15 -12.90 -5.13
C LEU A 95 -2.78 -12.11 -3.86
N VAL A 96 -2.03 -11.01 -4.01
CA VAL A 96 -1.61 -10.18 -2.88
C VAL A 96 -2.82 -9.62 -2.14
N THR A 97 -3.83 -9.11 -2.88
CA THR A 97 -5.06 -8.61 -2.27
C THR A 97 -5.80 -9.72 -1.54
N GLY A 98 -5.89 -10.92 -2.13
CA GLY A 98 -6.49 -12.10 -1.48
C GLY A 98 -5.79 -12.46 -0.17
N LEU A 99 -4.46 -12.47 -0.15
CA LEU A 99 -3.67 -12.77 1.06
C LEU A 99 -3.81 -11.69 2.13
N LEU A 100 -3.83 -10.41 1.75
CA LEU A 100 -4.04 -9.30 2.69
C LEU A 100 -5.45 -9.34 3.29
N PHE A 101 -6.46 -9.74 2.53
CA PHE A 101 -7.83 -9.93 3.03
C PHE A 101 -7.90 -11.07 4.04
N VAL A 102 -7.23 -12.19 3.77
CA VAL A 102 -7.09 -13.28 4.76
C VAL A 102 -6.41 -12.76 6.03
N GLY A 103 -5.31 -12.02 5.90
CA GLY A 103 -4.63 -11.40 7.04
C GLY A 103 -5.55 -10.53 7.87
N ALA A 104 -6.37 -9.67 7.23
CA ALA A 104 -7.31 -8.81 7.91
C ALA A 104 -8.37 -9.60 8.70
N PHE A 105 -8.93 -10.64 8.12
CA PHE A 105 -9.92 -11.45 8.81
C PHE A 105 -9.32 -12.31 9.94
N LEU A 106 -8.11 -12.81 9.77
CA LEU A 106 -7.43 -13.58 10.82
C LEU A 106 -7.03 -12.70 12.01
N GLU A 107 -6.65 -11.45 11.75
CA GLU A 107 -6.21 -10.52 12.79
C GLU A 107 -7.38 -9.83 13.49
N PHE A 108 -8.31 -9.29 12.74
CA PHE A 108 -9.39 -8.44 13.27
C PHE A 108 -10.73 -9.15 13.40
N GLY A 109 -10.85 -10.41 12.94
CA GLY A 109 -12.11 -11.16 12.94
C GLY A 109 -13.19 -10.52 12.04
N ILE A 110 -14.47 -10.71 12.40
CA ILE A 110 -15.62 -10.08 11.73
C ILE A 110 -16.05 -8.87 12.56
N THR A 111 -15.35 -7.76 12.42
CA THR A 111 -15.53 -6.53 13.20
C THR A 111 -15.56 -5.29 12.30
N GLN A 112 -15.87 -4.14 12.87
CA GLN A 112 -15.74 -2.85 12.18
C GLN A 112 -14.29 -2.54 11.82
N ALA A 113 -13.33 -2.98 12.63
CA ALA A 113 -11.91 -2.84 12.34
C ALA A 113 -11.53 -3.55 11.03
N THR A 114 -12.06 -4.73 10.77
CA THR A 114 -11.85 -5.44 9.51
C THR A 114 -12.30 -4.61 8.32
N VAL A 115 -13.48 -3.99 8.38
CA VAL A 115 -13.96 -3.12 7.29
C VAL A 115 -13.02 -1.94 7.06
N LYS A 116 -12.57 -1.27 8.15
CA LYS A 116 -11.58 -0.19 8.10
C LYS A 116 -10.32 -0.63 7.37
N TRP A 117 -9.75 -1.77 7.77
CA TRP A 117 -8.47 -2.22 7.25
C TRP A 117 -8.55 -2.83 5.85
N LEU A 118 -9.67 -3.47 5.49
CA LEU A 118 -9.91 -3.90 4.11
C LEU A 118 -10.01 -2.70 3.16
N PHE A 119 -10.75 -1.65 3.56
CA PHE A 119 -10.87 -0.43 2.77
C PHE A 119 -9.51 0.26 2.62
N PHE A 120 -8.78 0.43 3.72
CA PHE A 120 -7.41 0.96 3.71
C PHE A 120 -6.49 0.17 2.78
N THR A 121 -6.53 -1.17 2.88
CA THR A 121 -5.73 -2.06 2.02
C THR A 121 -6.00 -1.83 0.54
N CYS A 122 -7.27 -1.67 0.15
CA CYS A 122 -7.61 -1.36 -1.24
C CYS A 122 -6.99 -0.04 -1.72
N LEU A 123 -7.08 1.03 -0.90
CA LEU A 123 -6.46 2.32 -1.22
C LEU A 123 -4.95 2.20 -1.36
N ILE A 124 -4.30 1.54 -0.39
CA ILE A 124 -2.84 1.37 -0.39
C ILE A 124 -2.38 0.53 -1.57
N VAL A 125 -3.06 -0.56 -1.93
CA VAL A 125 -2.71 -1.36 -3.10
C VAL A 125 -2.81 -0.54 -4.39
N ILE A 126 -3.89 0.24 -4.57
CA ILE A 126 -4.03 1.13 -5.74
C ILE A 126 -2.85 2.10 -5.80
N LEU A 127 -2.61 2.86 -4.72
CA LEU A 127 -1.58 3.90 -4.70
C LEU A 127 -0.17 3.33 -4.87
N THR A 128 0.16 2.25 -4.14
CA THR A 128 1.46 1.58 -4.20
C THR A 128 1.78 1.08 -5.60
N VAL A 129 0.83 0.39 -6.24
CA VAL A 129 1.07 -0.18 -7.58
C VAL A 129 1.04 0.90 -8.65
N THR A 130 0.21 1.93 -8.51
CA THR A 130 0.18 3.07 -9.43
C THR A 130 1.49 3.85 -9.37
N ASP A 131 2.00 4.13 -8.15
CA ASP A 131 3.30 4.78 -7.96
C ASP A 131 4.45 3.95 -8.55
N LEU A 132 4.45 2.64 -8.31
CA LEU A 132 5.45 1.73 -8.87
C LEU A 132 5.46 1.71 -10.41
N ARG A 133 4.29 1.85 -11.05
CA ARG A 133 4.13 1.77 -12.51
C ARG A 133 4.40 3.09 -13.22
N VAL A 134 3.75 4.14 -12.77
CA VAL A 134 3.69 5.43 -13.47
C VAL A 134 4.17 6.60 -12.61
N ARG A 135 4.54 6.34 -11.36
CA ARG A 135 5.00 7.36 -10.39
C ARG A 135 3.98 8.48 -10.19
N LEU A 136 2.74 8.10 -10.14
CA LEU A 136 1.62 9.01 -9.94
C LEU A 136 0.79 8.49 -8.78
N LEU A 137 0.43 9.40 -7.88
CA LEU A 137 -0.46 9.16 -6.74
C LEU A 137 -1.76 9.96 -6.96
N PRO A 138 -2.81 9.35 -7.52
CA PRO A 138 -4.00 10.06 -7.96
C PRO A 138 -4.75 10.75 -6.81
N ASP A 139 -5.08 12.02 -6.99
CA ASP A 139 -5.83 12.81 -6.01
C ASP A 139 -7.25 12.25 -5.78
N VAL A 140 -7.83 11.65 -6.80
CA VAL A 140 -9.15 10.99 -6.72
C VAL A 140 -9.16 9.79 -5.77
N VAL A 141 -8.00 9.25 -5.39
CA VAL A 141 -7.85 8.20 -4.38
C VAL A 141 -7.41 8.79 -3.04
N ASN A 142 -6.45 9.72 -3.05
CA ASN A 142 -5.88 10.30 -1.83
C ASN A 142 -6.90 11.11 -1.01
N TRP A 143 -7.65 12.04 -1.64
CA TRP A 143 -8.56 12.90 -0.89
C TRP A 143 -9.78 12.16 -0.32
N PRO A 144 -10.51 11.34 -1.12
CA PRO A 144 -11.58 10.54 -0.54
C PRO A 144 -11.05 9.53 0.49
N GLY A 145 -9.84 9.00 0.28
CA GLY A 145 -9.17 8.11 1.23
C GLY A 145 -8.89 8.80 2.57
N LEU A 146 -8.38 10.04 2.56
CA LEU A 146 -8.16 10.84 3.75
C LEU A 146 -9.47 11.08 4.52
N ALA A 147 -10.51 11.50 3.80
CA ALA A 147 -11.83 11.71 4.41
C ALA A 147 -12.39 10.42 5.02
N ALA A 148 -12.29 9.30 4.30
CA ALA A 148 -12.69 7.99 4.80
C ALA A 148 -11.88 7.58 6.04
N GLY A 149 -10.57 7.85 6.07
CA GLY A 149 -9.71 7.57 7.23
C GLY A 149 -10.19 8.27 8.48
N LEU A 150 -10.54 9.56 8.39
CA LEU A 150 -11.09 10.32 9.52
C LEU A 150 -12.44 9.77 9.97
N VAL A 151 -13.32 9.40 9.01
CA VAL A 151 -14.62 8.78 9.34
C VAL A 151 -14.43 7.44 10.03
N PHE A 152 -13.59 6.55 9.50
CA PHE A 152 -13.31 5.27 10.14
C PHE A 152 -12.69 5.43 11.51
N SER A 153 -11.81 6.42 11.72
CA SER A 153 -11.18 6.67 13.01
C SER A 153 -12.15 7.16 14.07
N ALA A 154 -13.31 7.73 13.69
CA ALA A 154 -14.39 8.03 14.62
C ALA A 154 -15.05 6.78 15.21
N PHE A 155 -15.19 5.70 14.43
CA PHE A 155 -15.84 4.45 14.85
C PHE A 155 -14.85 3.40 15.37
N VAL A 156 -13.64 3.40 14.82
CA VAL A 156 -12.54 2.50 15.16
C VAL A 156 -11.31 3.37 15.38
N PRO A 157 -11.10 3.89 16.59
CA PRO A 157 -9.94 4.73 16.89
C PRO A 157 -8.63 4.03 16.54
N PRO A 158 -7.58 4.78 16.15
CA PRO A 158 -6.23 4.22 16.04
C PRO A 158 -5.76 3.61 17.36
N ASP A 159 -5.06 2.48 17.27
CA ASP A 159 -4.44 1.88 18.44
C ASP A 159 -3.40 2.83 19.04
N HIS A 160 -3.37 2.91 20.39
CA HIS A 160 -2.48 3.81 21.14
C HIS A 160 -2.62 5.29 20.72
N GLY A 161 -3.85 5.79 20.73
CA GLY A 161 -4.16 7.20 20.46
C GLY A 161 -3.47 8.16 21.44
N HIS A 162 -3.06 9.32 20.94
CA HIS A 162 -2.37 10.34 21.73
C HIS A 162 -3.24 11.57 22.01
N ALA A 163 -4.40 11.69 21.36
CA ALA A 163 -5.27 12.85 21.50
C ALA A 163 -5.81 12.99 22.91
N GLY A 164 -6.21 11.89 23.56
CA GLY A 164 -6.66 11.90 24.95
C GLY A 164 -5.56 12.37 25.90
N PHE A 165 -4.32 11.88 25.73
CA PHE A 165 -3.19 12.31 26.54
C PHE A 165 -2.87 13.80 26.32
N LEU A 166 -2.88 14.30 25.09
CA LEU A 166 -2.62 15.70 24.77
C LEU A 166 -3.73 16.62 25.33
N ALA A 167 -5.00 16.19 25.21
CA ALA A 167 -6.14 16.92 25.77
C ALA A 167 -6.04 17.02 27.29
N TRP A 168 -5.71 15.93 27.96
CA TRP A 168 -5.46 15.93 29.41
C TRP A 168 -4.28 16.85 29.78
N ARG A 169 -3.15 16.72 29.07
CA ARG A 169 -1.89 17.42 29.42
C ARG A 169 -1.95 18.92 29.18
N PHE A 170 -2.59 19.37 28.10
CA PHE A 170 -2.56 20.78 27.66
C PHE A 170 -3.88 21.51 27.87
N LEU A 171 -5.02 20.81 27.83
CA LEU A 171 -6.36 21.42 27.92
C LEU A 171 -7.07 21.08 29.24
N ASN A 172 -6.44 20.25 30.10
CA ASN A 172 -7.01 19.75 31.37
C ASN A 172 -8.37 19.03 31.19
N VAL A 173 -8.57 18.41 30.00
CA VAL A 173 -9.76 17.64 29.70
C VAL A 173 -9.49 16.18 30.07
N HIS A 174 -10.18 15.68 31.10
CA HIS A 174 -9.89 14.36 31.67
C HIS A 174 -10.51 13.19 30.90
N ALA A 175 -11.52 13.42 30.07
CA ALA A 175 -12.11 12.40 29.22
C ALA A 175 -12.67 13.01 27.94
N LEU A 176 -12.22 12.50 26.79
CA LEU A 176 -12.83 12.78 25.50
C LEU A 176 -13.78 11.63 25.13
N PRO A 177 -14.92 11.91 24.48
CA PRO A 177 -15.71 10.85 23.85
C PRO A 177 -14.85 10.06 22.84
N ALA A 178 -14.96 8.73 22.85
CA ALA A 178 -14.10 7.86 22.03
C ALA A 178 -14.11 8.23 20.53
N PHE A 179 -15.26 8.62 19.99
CA PHE A 179 -15.36 9.06 18.59
C PHE A 179 -14.55 10.33 18.30
N LEU A 180 -14.51 11.27 19.25
CA LEU A 180 -13.78 12.52 19.11
C LEU A 180 -12.28 12.27 19.28
N GLU A 181 -11.89 11.42 20.22
CA GLU A 181 -10.51 10.99 20.40
C GLU A 181 -9.98 10.35 19.11
N GLY A 182 -10.71 9.42 18.51
CA GLY A 182 -10.34 8.77 17.26
C GLY A 182 -10.19 9.76 16.08
N ILE A 183 -11.11 10.71 15.93
CA ILE A 183 -10.99 11.74 14.88
C ILE A 183 -9.76 12.62 15.10
N LEU A 184 -9.53 13.07 16.35
CA LEU A 184 -8.39 13.92 16.68
C LEU A 184 -7.07 13.18 16.46
N ASP A 185 -6.97 11.89 16.80
CA ASP A 185 -5.80 11.08 16.51
C ASP A 185 -5.56 10.94 15.00
N GLY A 186 -6.61 10.73 14.22
CA GLY A 186 -6.53 10.72 12.77
C GLY A 186 -6.05 12.06 12.19
N ILE A 187 -6.57 13.17 12.70
CA ILE A 187 -6.13 14.54 12.29
C ILE A 187 -4.66 14.76 12.69
N LEU A 188 -4.26 14.39 13.90
CA LEU A 188 -2.88 14.50 14.36
C LEU A 188 -1.93 13.68 13.48
N GLY A 189 -2.30 12.45 13.15
CA GLY A 189 -1.51 11.60 12.26
C GLY A 189 -1.40 12.17 10.85
N ALA A 190 -2.52 12.62 10.28
CA ALA A 190 -2.55 13.24 8.96
C ALA A 190 -1.73 14.55 8.91
N ALA A 191 -1.89 15.40 9.91
CA ALA A 191 -1.15 16.65 10.02
C ALA A 191 0.35 16.40 10.20
N PHE A 192 0.73 15.49 11.12
CA PHE A 192 2.13 15.14 11.36
C PHE A 192 2.82 14.64 10.09
N GLY A 193 2.25 13.60 9.42
CA GLY A 193 2.84 13.05 8.22
C GLY A 193 2.87 14.07 7.07
N GLY A 194 1.76 14.76 6.84
CA GLY A 194 1.63 15.76 5.79
C GLY A 194 2.59 16.92 5.98
N PHE A 195 2.62 17.55 7.16
CA PHE A 195 3.51 18.70 7.43
C PHE A 195 4.98 18.30 7.47
N LEU A 196 5.32 17.11 7.98
CA LEU A 196 6.70 16.63 7.99
C LEU A 196 7.24 16.47 6.57
N LEU A 197 6.54 15.73 5.69
CA LEU A 197 7.00 15.57 4.32
C LEU A 197 6.91 16.86 3.50
N TRP A 198 5.87 17.66 3.70
CA TRP A 198 5.77 18.96 3.05
C TRP A 198 6.92 19.89 3.47
N GLY A 199 7.26 19.94 4.76
CA GLY A 199 8.37 20.73 5.29
C GLY A 199 9.72 20.28 4.72
N LEU A 200 9.95 18.96 4.63
CA LEU A 200 11.16 18.40 4.01
C LEU A 200 11.23 18.74 2.51
N ALA A 201 10.11 18.65 1.79
CA ALA A 201 10.04 19.03 0.38
C ALA A 201 10.30 20.52 0.17
N ALA A 202 9.71 21.39 1.02
CA ALA A 202 9.94 22.84 1.00
C ALA A 202 11.40 23.20 1.31
N LEU A 203 11.98 22.59 2.36
CA LEU A 203 13.38 22.78 2.72
C LEU A 203 14.32 22.36 1.57
N TYR A 204 14.06 21.22 0.97
CA TYR A 204 14.83 20.73 -0.19
C TYR A 204 14.76 21.72 -1.36
N LYS A 205 13.56 22.24 -1.66
CA LYS A 205 13.35 23.24 -2.72
C LYS A 205 14.13 24.53 -2.45
N VAL A 206 14.15 25.01 -1.19
CA VAL A 206 14.91 26.21 -0.81
C VAL A 206 16.41 25.97 -0.95
N VAL A 207 16.94 24.83 -0.53
CA VAL A 207 18.39 24.53 -0.56
C VAL A 207 18.89 24.21 -1.97
N ARG A 208 18.09 23.50 -2.78
CA ARG A 208 18.52 22.97 -4.09
C ARG A 208 17.96 23.74 -5.29
N GLY A 209 16.98 24.62 -5.08
CA GLY A 209 16.36 25.42 -6.15
C GLY A 209 15.41 24.65 -7.09
N HIS A 210 15.16 23.37 -6.83
CA HIS A 210 14.24 22.55 -7.61
C HIS A 210 13.44 21.60 -6.72
N GLU A 211 12.31 21.14 -7.20
CA GLU A 211 11.46 20.20 -6.48
C GLU A 211 12.12 18.82 -6.41
N GLY A 212 12.21 18.26 -5.21
CA GLY A 212 12.83 16.95 -4.95
C GLY A 212 11.85 15.82 -4.65
N MET A 213 10.60 16.17 -4.31
CA MET A 213 9.57 15.21 -3.89
C MET A 213 8.22 15.60 -4.50
N GLY A 214 7.42 14.61 -4.89
CA GLY A 214 6.07 14.81 -5.39
C GLY A 214 5.09 15.19 -4.28
N MET A 215 4.16 16.13 -4.56
CA MET A 215 3.08 16.45 -3.63
C MET A 215 2.12 15.27 -3.39
N GLY A 216 2.15 14.26 -4.26
CA GLY A 216 1.39 13.02 -4.08
C GLY A 216 1.79 12.24 -2.84
N ASP A 217 3.11 12.16 -2.54
CA ASP A 217 3.63 11.48 -1.35
C ASP A 217 3.15 12.15 -0.07
N VAL A 218 3.10 13.49 -0.05
CA VAL A 218 2.59 14.28 1.07
C VAL A 218 1.10 13.97 1.34
N LYS A 219 0.30 13.88 0.28
CA LYS A 219 -1.13 13.56 0.39
C LYS A 219 -1.34 12.11 0.82
N MET A 220 -0.54 11.19 0.29
CA MET A 220 -0.60 9.77 0.64
C MET A 220 -0.27 9.55 2.11
N ILE A 221 0.79 10.16 2.65
CA ILE A 221 1.14 10.01 4.07
C ILE A 221 0.11 10.67 5.00
N ALA A 222 -0.51 11.78 4.57
CA ALA A 222 -1.61 12.39 5.31
C ALA A 222 -2.83 11.46 5.33
N MET A 223 -3.18 10.80 4.22
CA MET A 223 -4.22 9.78 4.17
C MET A 223 -3.88 8.60 5.09
N ILE A 224 -2.67 8.07 5.03
CA ILE A 224 -2.21 6.99 5.91
C ILE A 224 -2.37 7.41 7.37
N GLY A 225 -1.98 8.64 7.70
CA GLY A 225 -2.07 9.19 9.05
C GLY A 225 -3.50 9.32 9.56
N ALA A 226 -4.46 9.61 8.68
CA ALA A 226 -5.87 9.65 9.03
C ALA A 226 -6.41 8.27 9.48
N PHE A 227 -5.86 7.16 8.98
CA PHE A 227 -6.22 5.79 9.39
C PHE A 227 -5.44 5.31 10.61
N LEU A 228 -4.13 5.58 10.68
CA LEU A 228 -3.21 4.99 11.64
C LEU A 228 -2.92 5.88 12.86
N GLY A 229 -3.30 7.15 12.82
CA GLY A 229 -2.96 8.12 13.86
C GLY A 229 -1.47 8.51 13.86
N LEU A 230 -1.05 9.26 14.87
CA LEU A 230 0.30 9.85 14.96
C LEU A 230 1.40 8.78 14.98
N ARG A 231 1.25 7.78 15.85
CA ARG A 231 2.24 6.71 16.03
C ARG A 231 2.38 5.86 14.78
N GLY A 232 1.26 5.37 14.24
CA GLY A 232 1.29 4.54 13.02
C GLY A 232 1.88 5.27 11.82
N THR A 233 1.66 6.59 11.72
CA THR A 233 2.27 7.44 10.71
C THR A 233 3.78 7.52 10.87
N PHE A 234 4.26 7.75 12.10
CA PHE A 234 5.70 7.78 12.39
C PHE A 234 6.37 6.45 12.06
N LEU A 235 5.78 5.33 12.50
CA LEU A 235 6.29 3.99 12.20
C LEU A 235 6.28 3.70 10.69
N THR A 236 5.23 4.10 9.97
CA THR A 236 5.15 3.98 8.50
C THR A 236 6.28 4.73 7.81
N LEU A 237 6.56 5.97 8.23
CA LEU A 237 7.67 6.76 7.70
C LEU A 237 9.02 6.09 7.98
N LEU A 238 9.20 5.56 9.19
CA LEU A 238 10.43 4.88 9.58
C LEU A 238 10.63 3.59 8.76
N VAL A 239 9.64 2.72 8.71
CA VAL A 239 9.71 1.45 7.96
C VAL A 239 9.84 1.71 6.46
N GLY A 240 9.04 2.61 5.91
CA GLY A 240 9.10 2.98 4.49
C GLY A 240 10.47 3.56 4.09
N SER A 241 11.03 4.45 4.92
CA SER A 241 12.36 5.02 4.69
C SER A 241 13.47 3.98 4.79
N LEU A 242 13.40 3.07 5.76
CA LEU A 242 14.36 1.97 5.90
C LEU A 242 14.29 1.02 4.69
N LEU A 243 13.10 0.61 4.28
CA LEU A 243 12.92 -0.27 3.11
C LEU A 243 13.43 0.42 1.83
N GLY A 244 13.07 1.68 1.62
CA GLY A 244 13.54 2.47 0.48
C GLY A 244 15.06 2.62 0.47
N SER A 245 15.68 2.89 1.62
CA SER A 245 17.13 3.00 1.76
C SER A 245 17.85 1.68 1.51
N LEU A 246 17.37 0.58 2.09
CA LEU A 246 17.97 -0.75 1.90
C LEU A 246 17.89 -1.19 0.44
N ILE A 247 16.75 -1.03 -0.21
CA ILE A 247 16.56 -1.37 -1.62
C ILE A 247 17.39 -0.44 -2.51
N GLY A 248 17.43 0.87 -2.19
CA GLY A 248 18.24 1.84 -2.91
C GLY A 248 19.74 1.55 -2.83
N ILE A 249 20.24 1.30 -1.63
CA ILE A 249 21.65 0.91 -1.42
C ILE A 249 21.93 -0.41 -2.11
N GLY A 250 21.08 -1.42 -1.95
CA GLY A 250 21.20 -2.71 -2.60
C GLY A 250 21.28 -2.61 -4.12
N LEU A 251 20.43 -1.76 -4.71
CA LEU A 251 20.47 -1.50 -6.15
C LEU A 251 21.77 -0.82 -6.59
N VAL A 252 22.25 0.18 -5.84
CA VAL A 252 23.51 0.87 -6.13
C VAL A 252 24.67 -0.11 -6.03
N VAL A 253 24.72 -0.93 -4.98
CA VAL A 253 25.78 -1.97 -4.79
C VAL A 253 25.72 -3.00 -5.93
N ALA A 254 24.53 -3.50 -6.29
CA ALA A 254 24.37 -4.45 -7.38
C ALA A 254 24.81 -3.88 -8.74
N LEU A 255 24.52 -2.60 -8.99
CA LEU A 255 25.00 -1.90 -10.19
C LEU A 255 26.52 -1.69 -10.19
N TYR A 256 27.10 -1.50 -9.00
CA TYR A 256 28.54 -1.27 -8.87
C TYR A 256 29.35 -2.57 -8.97
N LEU A 257 28.89 -3.64 -8.34
CA LEU A 257 29.58 -4.95 -8.30
C LEU A 257 29.28 -5.83 -9.51
N GLY A 258 28.10 -5.71 -10.09
CA GLY A 258 27.53 -6.66 -11.06
C GLY A 258 28.02 -6.57 -12.50
N GLY A 259 29.20 -6.01 -12.80
CA GLY A 259 29.76 -5.99 -14.17
C GLY A 259 28.84 -5.34 -15.23
N TRP A 260 27.72 -4.78 -14.85
CA TRP A 260 26.76 -4.04 -15.70
C TRP A 260 27.39 -2.77 -16.34
N ARG A 261 28.58 -2.37 -15.85
CA ARG A 261 29.36 -1.25 -16.43
C ARG A 261 29.57 -1.44 -17.93
N SER A 262 29.88 -2.65 -18.37
CA SER A 262 30.14 -2.96 -19.80
C SER A 262 28.84 -2.92 -20.65
N GLY A 263 27.73 -3.41 -20.11
CA GLY A 263 26.45 -3.40 -20.82
C GLY A 263 25.80 -2.02 -20.88
N LEU A 264 25.92 -1.22 -19.81
CA LEU A 264 25.43 0.14 -19.73
C LEU A 264 26.29 1.11 -20.55
N ALA A 265 27.61 0.98 -20.50
CA ALA A 265 28.53 1.74 -21.36
C ALA A 265 28.24 1.50 -22.85
N LYS A 266 27.98 0.25 -23.25
CA LYS A 266 27.61 -0.12 -24.61
C LYS A 266 26.24 0.45 -25.05
N ARG A 267 25.26 0.53 -24.13
CA ARG A 267 23.96 1.18 -24.38
C ARG A 267 24.04 2.69 -24.42
N ALA A 268 24.89 3.31 -23.60
CA ALA A 268 25.13 4.76 -23.56
C ALA A 268 25.84 5.23 -24.83
N SER A 269 26.86 4.51 -25.27
CA SER A 269 27.54 4.77 -26.54
C SER A 269 26.57 4.72 -27.73
N ARG A 270 25.63 3.77 -27.74
CA ARG A 270 24.56 3.70 -28.75
C ARG A 270 23.56 4.85 -28.69
N ARG A 271 23.44 5.57 -27.58
CA ARG A 271 22.54 6.73 -27.39
C ARG A 271 23.25 8.07 -27.47
N GLY A 272 24.52 8.11 -27.86
CA GLY A 272 25.29 9.34 -28.03
C GLY A 272 25.64 10.07 -26.71
N LEU A 273 25.57 9.37 -25.55
CA LEU A 273 25.94 9.92 -24.24
C LEU A 273 27.45 9.77 -24.05
N GLY A 274 28.19 10.84 -24.36
CA GLY A 274 29.65 10.81 -24.50
C GLY A 274 30.47 10.82 -23.21
N THR A 275 29.89 11.06 -22.02
CA THR A 275 30.63 11.15 -20.78
C THR A 275 30.05 10.26 -19.65
N GLU A 276 30.95 9.67 -18.86
CA GLU A 276 30.59 8.83 -17.69
C GLU A 276 29.66 9.58 -16.70
N ARG A 277 29.80 10.89 -16.61
CA ARG A 277 28.96 11.76 -15.77
C ARG A 277 27.53 11.85 -16.31
N GLN A 278 27.35 11.97 -17.62
CA GLN A 278 26.01 11.96 -18.26
C GLN A 278 25.34 10.61 -18.13
N LEU A 279 26.11 9.53 -18.20
CA LEU A 279 25.61 8.18 -17.98
C LEU A 279 25.13 7.98 -16.54
N ARG A 280 25.90 8.43 -15.54
CA ARG A 280 25.52 8.38 -14.11
C ARG A 280 24.24 9.19 -13.85
N TRP A 281 24.11 10.36 -14.45
CA TRP A 281 22.88 11.16 -14.34
C TRP A 281 21.68 10.51 -15.03
N ALA A 282 21.86 9.92 -16.20
CA ALA A 282 20.79 9.21 -16.89
C ALA A 282 20.33 7.97 -16.10
N ILE A 283 21.28 7.24 -15.50
CA ILE A 283 20.98 6.11 -14.62
C ILE A 283 20.27 6.57 -13.35
N ALA A 284 20.79 7.59 -12.67
CA ALA A 284 20.17 8.13 -11.45
C ALA A 284 18.73 8.63 -11.71
N ARG A 285 18.50 9.26 -12.87
CA ARG A 285 17.16 9.70 -13.27
C ARG A 285 16.20 8.56 -13.62
N GLN A 286 16.72 7.46 -14.16
CA GLN A 286 15.94 6.29 -14.54
C GLN A 286 15.56 5.42 -13.31
N TYR A 287 16.38 5.46 -12.24
CA TYR A 287 16.22 4.69 -11.01
C TYR A 287 15.75 5.55 -9.81
N GLN A 288 14.98 6.62 -10.05
CA GLN A 288 14.28 7.27 -8.95
C GLN A 288 13.36 6.25 -8.30
N LEU A 289 13.63 5.94 -7.04
CA LEU A 289 12.81 5.02 -6.25
C LEU A 289 11.46 5.67 -5.94
N PRO A 290 10.34 5.01 -6.20
CA PRO A 290 9.03 5.54 -5.90
C PRO A 290 8.82 5.54 -4.38
N LEU A 291 8.81 6.73 -3.74
CA LEU A 291 8.65 6.86 -2.29
C LEU A 291 7.28 6.35 -1.82
N GLY A 292 6.22 6.70 -2.55
CA GLY A 292 4.86 6.26 -2.24
C GLY A 292 4.73 4.74 -2.16
N THR A 293 5.46 4.01 -3.02
CA THR A 293 5.51 2.54 -2.97
C THR A 293 6.05 2.04 -1.63
N PHE A 294 7.14 2.61 -1.12
CA PHE A 294 7.71 2.20 0.17
C PHE A 294 6.87 2.62 1.35
N LEU A 295 6.24 3.79 1.29
CA LEU A 295 5.29 4.24 2.29
C LEU A 295 4.07 3.29 2.36
N GLY A 296 3.54 2.89 1.20
CA GLY A 296 2.43 1.94 1.14
C GLY A 296 2.78 0.58 1.71
N ILE A 297 3.94 0.02 1.33
CA ILE A 297 4.42 -1.24 1.91
C ILE A 297 4.64 -1.08 3.42
N GLY A 298 5.26 0.01 3.86
CA GLY A 298 5.46 0.32 5.28
C GLY A 298 4.14 0.36 6.06
N ALA A 299 3.12 1.02 5.52
CA ALA A 299 1.80 1.09 6.13
C ALA A 299 1.14 -0.30 6.27
N LEU A 300 1.23 -1.16 5.24
CA LEU A 300 0.72 -2.52 5.33
C LEU A 300 1.50 -3.36 6.35
N VAL A 301 2.83 -3.18 6.43
CA VAL A 301 3.66 -3.84 7.45
C VAL A 301 3.26 -3.43 8.86
N ILE A 302 2.92 -2.15 9.09
CA ILE A 302 2.45 -1.71 10.40
C ILE A 302 1.08 -2.32 10.73
N VAL A 303 0.12 -2.26 9.82
CA VAL A 303 -1.24 -2.78 10.06
C VAL A 303 -1.26 -4.28 10.33
N TYR A 304 -0.51 -5.06 9.56
CA TYR A 304 -0.56 -6.53 9.65
C TYR A 304 0.61 -7.15 10.41
N GLY A 305 1.72 -6.43 10.56
CA GLY A 305 2.94 -6.93 11.20
C GLY A 305 3.02 -6.58 12.68
N GLU A 306 2.51 -5.43 13.10
CA GLU A 306 2.58 -4.98 14.50
C GLU A 306 1.99 -5.99 15.48
N PRO A 307 0.80 -6.57 15.26
CA PRO A 307 0.24 -7.57 16.16
C PRO A 307 1.11 -8.82 16.28
N VAL A 308 1.67 -9.29 15.15
CA VAL A 308 2.53 -10.48 15.09
C VAL A 308 3.87 -10.21 15.78
N ILE A 309 4.48 -9.06 15.52
CA ILE A 309 5.76 -8.64 16.12
C ILE A 309 5.59 -8.43 17.62
N GLY A 310 4.56 -7.72 18.05
CA GLY A 310 4.27 -7.48 19.45
C GLY A 310 3.97 -8.74 20.27
N ALA A 311 3.35 -9.76 19.64
CA ALA A 311 3.11 -11.05 20.28
C ALA A 311 4.40 -11.87 20.46
N ARG A 312 5.32 -11.81 19.50
CA ARG A 312 6.53 -12.64 19.46
C ARG A 312 7.74 -11.99 20.14
N TRP A 313 7.75 -10.66 20.28
CA TRP A 313 8.87 -9.89 20.82
C TRP A 313 8.37 -8.87 21.84
N PRO A 314 8.17 -9.26 23.12
CA PRO A 314 7.63 -8.38 24.16
C PRO A 314 8.43 -7.10 24.41
N ILE A 315 9.74 -7.11 24.07
CA ILE A 315 10.61 -5.92 24.16
C ILE A 315 10.10 -4.80 23.24
N PHE A 316 9.52 -5.15 22.10
CA PHE A 316 8.92 -4.17 21.21
C PHE A 316 7.55 -3.69 21.67
N ARG A 317 6.88 -4.37 22.62
CA ARG A 317 5.65 -3.86 23.23
C ARG A 317 5.86 -2.54 23.96
N GLY A 318 7.06 -2.27 24.49
CA GLY A 318 7.40 -0.99 25.13
C GLY A 318 7.77 0.13 24.14
N ILE A 319 8.16 -0.23 22.91
CA ILE A 319 8.42 0.71 21.82
C ILE A 319 7.16 0.80 20.93
N VAL A 320 6.40 -0.28 20.90
CA VAL A 320 5.23 -0.54 20.08
C VAL A 320 3.94 -0.47 20.93
N GLY A 321 4.00 -0.54 22.29
CA GLY A 321 2.90 -0.46 23.26
C GLY A 321 2.82 0.86 24.02
#